data_7e795aa0125ad45f2f4645bb530bdf9c
#
_entry.id   7e795aa0125ad45f2f4645bb530bdf9c
#
_cell.length_a   1.000
_cell.length_b   1.000
_cell.length_c   1.000
_cell.angle_alpha   90.00
_cell.angle_beta   90.00
_cell.angle_gamma   90.00
#
_symmetry.space_group_name_H-M   'P 1'
#
loop_
_entity.id
_entity.type
_entity.pdbx_description
1 polymer ?
#
loop_
_entity_poly.entity_id
_entity_poly.type
_entity_poly.pdbx_seq_one_letter_code
_entity_poly.pdbx_strand_id
1 'polypeptide(L)'
;AKCGSYVVLNHVVGGGPGEEIFTQVSGITIEGGKYQCDDPAVICKSVNSDILIDGAEVHSACGVLVKSRINDDPCAPNPEGRDVYGIHVTLRNMNTENSILHEDEKRKMTLKLENTALVGAITGGVLLTLDAGSRWTANGDSSVVLNGDVSLQQLDALDGVTVTAVGAEDKTVTLPSGGTLVVYPPRGSAFDPAE
;
A
#
# COMPACT_ATOMS: atom_id res chain seq x y z
N ALA A 1 -16.66 -5.90 22.38
CA ALA A 1 -15.38 -6.55 22.09
C ALA A 1 -14.57 -5.58 21.24
N LYS A 2 -13.37 -5.23 21.67
CA LYS A 2 -12.44 -4.48 20.83
C LYS A 2 -12.02 -5.42 19.71
N CYS A 3 -12.44 -5.14 18.50
CA CYS A 3 -11.96 -5.82 17.32
C CYS A 3 -10.63 -5.18 16.93
N GLY A 4 -9.55 -5.91 16.95
CA GLY A 4 -8.30 -5.49 16.32
C GLY A 4 -8.50 -5.25 14.81
N SER A 5 -7.63 -5.78 14.00
CA SER A 5 -7.77 -5.73 12.53
C SER A 5 -8.94 -6.60 12.07
N TYR A 6 -9.62 -6.16 11.01
CA TYR A 6 -10.71 -6.95 10.41
C TYR A 6 -10.19 -8.23 9.75
N VAL A 7 -9.07 -8.12 9.07
CA VAL A 7 -8.38 -9.24 8.42
C VAL A 7 -6.90 -9.22 8.76
N VAL A 8 -6.38 -10.37 9.12
CA VAL A 8 -4.93 -10.60 9.26
C VAL A 8 -4.51 -11.72 8.32
N LEU A 9 -3.76 -11.36 7.28
CA LEU A 9 -3.08 -12.32 6.43
C LEU A 9 -1.69 -12.56 7.03
N ASN A 10 -1.43 -13.78 7.44
CA ASN A 10 -0.19 -14.13 8.11
C ASN A 10 0.36 -15.41 7.52
N HIS A 11 1.68 -15.42 7.32
CA HIS A 11 2.36 -16.65 6.99
C HIS A 11 2.57 -17.45 8.28
N VAL A 12 1.98 -18.62 8.31
CA VAL A 12 2.17 -19.60 9.39
C VAL A 12 3.02 -20.74 8.85
N VAL A 13 4.18 -20.96 9.46
CA VAL A 13 5.02 -22.10 9.10
C VAL A 13 4.38 -23.37 9.61
N GLY A 14 3.75 -24.09 8.71
CA GLY A 14 3.33 -25.47 8.95
C GLY A 14 4.42 -26.42 8.46
N GLY A 15 5.30 -26.84 9.33
CA GLY A 15 6.10 -28.02 9.21
C GLY A 15 7.04 -28.18 8.01
N GLY A 16 8.32 -28.14 8.25
CA GLY A 16 9.36 -28.61 7.34
C GLY A 16 10.00 -27.55 6.45
N PRO A 17 11.24 -27.75 6.05
CA PRO A 17 12.00 -26.81 5.22
C PRO A 17 11.58 -26.93 3.75
N GLY A 18 10.36 -26.47 3.42
CA GLY A 18 9.88 -26.44 2.05
C GLY A 18 10.13 -25.05 1.43
N GLU A 19 10.93 -24.99 0.39
CA GLU A 19 11.17 -23.77 -0.37
C GLU A 19 9.89 -23.19 -1.02
N GLU A 20 8.87 -24.00 -1.17
CA GLU A 20 7.59 -23.64 -1.79
C GLU A 20 6.74 -22.65 -0.96
N ILE A 21 7.03 -22.50 0.30
CA ILE A 21 6.31 -21.59 1.23
C ILE A 21 6.37 -20.13 0.74
N PHE A 22 7.44 -19.72 0.11
CA PHE A 22 7.63 -18.35 -0.38
C PHE A 22 6.82 -18.01 -1.63
N THR A 23 6.27 -19.01 -2.31
CA THR A 23 5.48 -18.83 -3.53
C THR A 23 3.97 -18.77 -3.26
N GLN A 24 3.54 -19.08 -2.04
CA GLN A 24 2.12 -19.05 -1.69
C GLN A 24 1.61 -17.62 -1.67
N VAL A 25 0.41 -17.42 -2.21
CA VAL A 25 -0.30 -16.15 -2.24
C VAL A 25 -1.59 -16.30 -1.45
N SER A 26 -1.80 -15.43 -0.47
CA SER A 26 -3.05 -15.33 0.26
C SER A 26 -3.93 -14.26 -0.38
N GLY A 27 -5.19 -14.56 -0.63
CA GLY A 27 -6.13 -13.60 -1.21
C GLY A 27 -7.24 -13.22 -0.24
N ILE A 28 -7.69 -11.97 -0.34
CA ILE A 28 -8.95 -11.51 0.27
C ILE A 28 -9.70 -10.60 -0.68
N THR A 29 -11.00 -10.83 -0.78
CA THR A 29 -11.94 -9.94 -1.46
C THR A 29 -12.98 -9.46 -0.46
N ILE A 30 -13.15 -8.14 -0.38
CA ILE A 30 -14.17 -7.47 0.43
C ILE A 30 -15.06 -6.70 -0.55
N GLU A 31 -16.31 -7.13 -0.68
CA GLU A 31 -17.28 -6.51 -1.61
C GLU A 31 -18.42 -5.86 -0.83
N GLY A 32 -18.57 -4.55 -1.02
CA GLY A 32 -19.61 -3.76 -0.37
C GLY A 32 -19.55 -3.81 1.16
N GLY A 33 -20.62 -3.31 1.80
CA GLY A 33 -20.78 -3.35 3.25
C GLY A 33 -20.08 -2.22 4.00
N LYS A 34 -20.28 -2.23 5.33
CA LYS A 34 -19.68 -1.28 6.27
C LYS A 34 -18.89 -2.03 7.33
N TYR A 35 -17.64 -1.63 7.49
CA TYR A 35 -16.68 -2.31 8.36
C TYR A 35 -16.06 -1.29 9.32
N GLN A 36 -15.97 -1.65 10.59
CA GLN A 36 -15.33 -0.86 11.63
C GLN A 36 -14.31 -1.71 12.37
N CYS A 37 -13.12 -1.17 12.57
CA CYS A 37 -12.04 -1.78 13.34
C CYS A 37 -11.26 -0.73 14.11
N ASP A 38 -10.57 -1.14 15.16
CA ASP A 38 -9.72 -0.26 15.97
C ASP A 38 -8.32 -0.11 15.35
N ASP A 39 -7.80 -1.21 14.80
CA ASP A 39 -6.48 -1.35 14.17
C ASP A 39 -6.58 -1.26 12.63
N PRO A 40 -5.47 -1.40 11.89
CA PRO A 40 -5.52 -1.46 10.42
C PRO A 40 -6.55 -2.49 9.95
N ALA A 41 -7.37 -2.13 8.96
CA ALA A 41 -8.44 -3.01 8.51
C ALA A 41 -7.88 -4.33 7.94
N VAL A 42 -6.81 -4.27 7.18
CA VAL A 42 -6.09 -5.45 6.67
C VAL A 42 -4.63 -5.36 7.08
N ILE A 43 -4.12 -6.44 7.68
CA ILE A 43 -2.69 -6.59 7.99
C ILE A 43 -2.11 -7.77 7.23
N CYS A 44 -1.01 -7.54 6.51
CA CYS A 44 -0.17 -8.57 5.88
C CYS A 44 1.12 -8.73 6.68
N LYS A 45 1.41 -9.94 7.14
CA LYS A 45 2.61 -10.24 7.93
C LYS A 45 3.45 -11.27 7.18
N SER A 46 4.55 -10.84 6.56
CA SER A 46 5.48 -11.72 5.81
C SER A 46 4.77 -12.64 4.81
N VAL A 47 3.79 -12.15 4.08
CA VAL A 47 2.95 -12.95 3.18
C VAL A 47 2.76 -12.25 1.84
N ASN A 48 2.85 -13.01 0.75
CA ASN A 48 2.41 -12.55 -0.56
C ASN A 48 0.88 -12.51 -0.59
N SER A 49 0.30 -11.44 -1.12
CA SER A 49 -1.14 -11.24 -0.99
C SER A 49 -1.75 -10.55 -2.19
N ASP A 50 -2.96 -10.99 -2.54
CA ASP A 50 -3.89 -10.28 -3.40
C ASP A 50 -5.06 -9.75 -2.57
N ILE A 51 -5.23 -8.45 -2.54
CA ILE A 51 -6.25 -7.76 -1.75
C ILE A 51 -7.12 -6.95 -2.70
N LEU A 52 -8.41 -7.27 -2.75
CA LEU A 52 -9.42 -6.48 -3.45
C LEU A 52 -10.42 -5.95 -2.42
N ILE A 53 -10.62 -4.63 -2.41
CA ILE A 53 -11.69 -3.98 -1.66
C ILE A 53 -12.53 -3.19 -2.67
N ASP A 54 -13.79 -3.60 -2.86
CA ASP A 54 -14.68 -3.06 -3.88
C ASP A 54 -15.98 -2.54 -3.26
N GLY A 55 -16.25 -1.25 -3.40
CA GLY A 55 -17.49 -0.64 -2.95
C GLY A 55 -17.76 -0.72 -1.44
N ALA A 56 -16.77 -0.99 -0.62
CA ALA A 56 -16.90 -1.10 0.83
C ALA A 56 -16.66 0.26 1.52
N GLU A 57 -17.42 0.52 2.59
CA GLU A 57 -17.19 1.62 3.52
C GLU A 57 -16.38 1.08 4.69
N VAL A 58 -15.11 1.45 4.79
CA VAL A 58 -14.20 0.95 5.83
C VAL A 58 -13.77 2.10 6.73
N HIS A 59 -14.02 1.96 8.01
CA HIS A 59 -13.57 2.88 9.05
C HIS A 59 -12.60 2.16 9.99
N SER A 60 -11.34 2.57 9.94
CA SER A 60 -10.31 2.15 10.91
C SER A 60 -10.06 3.30 11.90
N ALA A 61 -10.19 3.04 13.18
CA ALA A 61 -9.98 4.07 14.20
C ALA A 61 -8.53 4.57 14.24
N CYS A 62 -7.57 3.75 13.81
CA CYS A 62 -6.18 4.18 13.65
C CYS A 62 -5.90 4.86 12.29
N GLY A 63 -6.91 5.00 11.41
CA GLY A 63 -6.76 5.65 10.11
C GLY A 63 -5.93 4.87 9.09
N VAL A 64 -5.85 3.53 9.21
CA VAL A 64 -5.06 2.70 8.31
C VAL A 64 -5.94 1.62 7.68
N LEU A 65 -5.97 1.59 6.34
CA LEU A 65 -6.71 0.58 5.59
C LEU A 65 -5.91 -0.71 5.44
N VAL A 66 -4.70 -0.60 4.91
CA VAL A 66 -3.81 -1.75 4.71
C VAL A 66 -2.46 -1.45 5.34
N LYS A 67 -1.96 -2.40 6.12
CA LYS A 67 -0.61 -2.38 6.67
C LYS A 67 0.11 -3.67 6.32
N SER A 68 1.30 -3.56 5.76
CA SER A 68 2.20 -4.70 5.65
C SER A 68 3.38 -4.55 6.60
N ARG A 69 3.84 -5.64 7.16
CA ARG A 69 5.04 -5.67 8.01
C ARG A 69 5.71 -7.03 7.97
N ILE A 70 6.99 -7.04 8.32
CA ILE A 70 7.69 -8.29 8.60
C ILE A 70 7.07 -8.94 9.85
N ASN A 71 6.89 -10.25 9.80
CA ASN A 71 6.48 -11.00 10.97
C ASN A 71 7.68 -11.12 11.93
N ASP A 72 7.46 -10.73 13.15
CA ASP A 72 8.43 -10.81 14.26
C ASP A 72 8.50 -12.20 14.90
N ASP A 73 7.70 -13.15 14.45
CA ASP A 73 7.78 -14.55 14.84
C ASP A 73 9.11 -15.15 14.31
N PRO A 74 10.01 -15.63 15.20
CA PRO A 74 11.29 -16.20 14.76
C PRO A 74 11.13 -17.46 13.88
N CYS A 75 9.94 -18.07 13.89
CA CYS A 75 9.62 -19.20 13.03
C CYS A 75 9.08 -18.78 11.66
N ALA A 76 8.76 -17.49 11.46
CA ALA A 76 8.26 -17.02 10.18
C ALA A 76 9.43 -16.77 9.22
N PRO A 77 9.48 -17.43 8.06
CA PRO A 77 10.56 -17.21 7.12
C PRO A 77 10.40 -15.83 6.45
N ASN A 78 11.44 -15.04 6.56
CA ASN A 78 11.59 -13.80 5.81
C ASN A 78 12.57 -14.07 4.67
N PRO A 79 12.11 -14.24 3.42
CA PRO A 79 12.99 -14.52 2.30
C PRO A 79 13.94 -13.34 2.08
N GLU A 80 15.24 -13.61 2.07
CA GLU A 80 16.24 -12.61 1.71
C GLU A 80 16.58 -12.70 0.24
N GLY A 81 16.62 -11.54 -0.43
CA GLY A 81 17.11 -11.43 -1.81
C GLY A 81 16.34 -12.22 -2.85
N ARG A 82 15.09 -12.60 -2.59
CA ARG A 82 14.24 -13.30 -3.55
C ARG A 82 13.25 -12.34 -4.18
N ASP A 83 13.07 -12.52 -5.48
CA ASP A 83 11.95 -11.90 -6.18
C ASP A 83 10.67 -12.66 -5.77
N VAL A 84 9.98 -12.12 -4.80
CA VAL A 84 8.72 -12.67 -4.31
C VAL A 84 7.56 -12.01 -5.03
N TYR A 85 6.43 -12.72 -5.14
CA TYR A 85 5.21 -12.21 -5.76
C TYR A 85 4.81 -10.82 -5.24
N GLY A 86 4.95 -10.60 -3.92
CA GLY A 86 4.67 -9.32 -3.29
C GLY A 86 3.24 -9.18 -2.78
N ILE A 87 2.82 -7.93 -2.60
CA ILE A 87 1.50 -7.58 -2.07
C ILE A 87 0.82 -6.69 -3.12
N HIS A 88 -0.32 -7.15 -3.62
CA HIS A 88 -1.11 -6.42 -4.61
C HIS A 88 -2.42 -5.97 -3.98
N VAL A 89 -2.62 -4.66 -3.90
CA VAL A 89 -3.82 -4.04 -3.34
C VAL A 89 -4.57 -3.36 -4.47
N THR A 90 -5.83 -3.70 -4.62
CA THR A 90 -6.76 -3.00 -5.51
C THR A 90 -7.90 -2.41 -4.67
N LEU A 91 -8.07 -1.10 -4.74
CA LEU A 91 -9.21 -0.38 -4.19
C LEU A 91 -10.09 0.06 -5.35
N ARG A 92 -11.34 -0.37 -5.32
CA ARG A 92 -12.29 -0.12 -6.41
C ARG A 92 -13.59 0.48 -5.89
N ASN A 93 -14.12 1.48 -6.61
CA ASN A 93 -15.41 2.09 -6.29
C ASN A 93 -15.51 2.60 -4.84
N MET A 94 -14.44 3.19 -4.32
CA MET A 94 -14.35 3.60 -2.92
C MET A 94 -14.13 5.10 -2.76
N ASN A 95 -14.67 5.63 -1.65
CA ASN A 95 -14.19 6.87 -1.06
C ASN A 95 -13.71 6.54 0.35
N THR A 96 -12.44 6.72 0.63
CA THR A 96 -11.84 6.30 1.92
C THR A 96 -10.85 7.32 2.45
N GLU A 97 -10.89 7.52 3.78
CA GLU A 97 -9.97 8.40 4.51
C GLU A 97 -9.05 7.56 5.39
N ASN A 98 -8.29 6.67 4.76
CA ASN A 98 -7.38 5.77 5.44
C ASN A 98 -6.04 5.67 4.71
N SER A 99 -4.98 5.47 5.45
CA SER A 99 -3.61 5.33 4.95
C SER A 99 -3.28 3.91 4.50
N ILE A 100 -2.26 3.78 3.64
CA ILE A 100 -1.64 2.53 3.23
C ILE A 100 -0.19 2.55 3.73
N LEU A 101 0.15 1.63 4.63
CA LEU A 101 1.46 1.59 5.27
C LEU A 101 2.21 0.32 4.88
N HIS A 102 3.29 0.48 4.13
CA HIS A 102 4.14 -0.63 3.72
C HIS A 102 5.44 -0.62 4.51
N GLU A 103 5.56 -1.56 5.46
CA GLU A 103 6.73 -1.73 6.35
C GLU A 103 7.45 -3.06 6.10
N ASP A 104 7.03 -3.86 5.11
CA ASP A 104 7.68 -5.12 4.73
C ASP A 104 8.68 -4.87 3.60
N GLU A 105 9.91 -4.52 3.96
CA GLU A 105 10.98 -4.24 3.00
C GLU A 105 11.45 -5.46 2.19
N LYS A 106 11.00 -6.66 2.54
CA LYS A 106 11.33 -7.90 1.81
C LYS A 106 10.38 -8.18 0.65
N ARG A 107 9.29 -7.43 0.54
CA ARG A 107 8.27 -7.56 -0.51
C ARG A 107 8.01 -6.21 -1.15
N LYS A 108 7.67 -6.23 -2.42
CA LYS A 108 7.14 -5.05 -3.11
C LYS A 108 5.64 -4.96 -2.85
N MET A 109 5.11 -3.74 -2.74
CA MET A 109 3.67 -3.51 -2.69
C MET A 109 3.25 -2.71 -3.92
N THR A 110 2.18 -3.16 -4.57
CA THR A 110 1.49 -2.40 -5.60
C THR A 110 0.13 -1.94 -5.06
N LEU A 111 -0.25 -0.73 -5.37
CA LEU A 111 -1.57 -0.17 -5.08
C LEU A 111 -2.22 0.32 -6.37
N LYS A 112 -3.35 -0.26 -6.71
CA LYS A 112 -4.18 0.17 -7.83
C LYS A 112 -5.45 0.81 -7.32
N LEU A 113 -5.73 2.03 -7.78
CA LEU A 113 -6.98 2.73 -7.52
C LEU A 113 -7.83 2.71 -8.79
N GLU A 114 -9.05 2.18 -8.69
CA GLU A 114 -10.03 2.09 -9.77
C GLU A 114 -11.33 2.80 -9.34
N ASN A 115 -11.67 3.90 -10.00
CA ASN A 115 -12.85 4.72 -9.65
C ASN A 115 -12.89 5.03 -8.13
N THR A 116 -11.75 5.42 -7.57
CA THR A 116 -11.54 5.52 -6.12
C THR A 116 -10.93 6.86 -5.75
N ALA A 117 -11.48 7.49 -4.71
CA ALA A 117 -10.87 8.63 -4.04
C ALA A 117 -10.26 8.17 -2.71
N LEU A 118 -8.95 8.30 -2.61
CA LEU A 118 -8.19 7.97 -1.40
C LEU A 118 -7.66 9.25 -0.76
N VAL A 119 -7.97 9.47 0.51
CA VAL A 119 -7.33 10.47 1.36
C VAL A 119 -6.53 9.75 2.44
N GLY A 120 -5.22 9.91 2.45
CA GLY A 120 -4.36 9.16 3.38
C GLY A 120 -2.90 9.19 2.99
N ALA A 121 -2.02 8.89 3.92
CA ALA A 121 -0.62 8.68 3.63
C ALA A 121 -0.40 7.33 2.92
N ILE A 122 0.52 7.29 1.97
CA ILE A 122 1.03 6.06 1.37
C ILE A 122 2.53 6.01 1.63
N THR A 123 3.00 5.02 2.38
CA THR A 123 4.41 4.93 2.78
C THR A 123 5.07 3.63 2.33
N GLY A 124 6.40 3.62 2.25
CA GLY A 124 7.19 2.42 1.97
C GLY A 124 7.45 2.14 0.49
N GLY A 125 7.40 3.16 -0.37
CA GLY A 125 7.74 3.01 -1.79
C GLY A 125 6.74 2.17 -2.59
N VAL A 126 5.47 2.30 -2.27
CA VAL A 126 4.38 1.58 -2.94
C VAL A 126 4.30 1.97 -4.41
N LEU A 127 4.27 0.99 -5.31
CA LEU A 127 4.04 1.23 -6.74
C LEU A 127 2.56 1.61 -6.95
N LEU A 128 2.32 2.88 -7.24
CA LEU A 128 0.98 3.47 -7.34
C LEU A 128 0.51 3.56 -8.79
N THR A 129 -0.68 3.05 -9.05
CA THR A 129 -1.40 3.18 -10.32
C THR A 129 -2.79 3.75 -10.07
N LEU A 130 -3.18 4.77 -10.84
CA LEU A 130 -4.51 5.36 -10.80
C LEU A 130 -5.17 5.26 -12.17
N ASP A 131 -6.44 4.84 -12.22
CA ASP A 131 -7.23 5.00 -13.44
C ASP A 131 -7.72 6.46 -13.59
N ALA A 132 -8.31 6.80 -14.72
CA ALA A 132 -8.75 8.16 -15.01
C ALA A 132 -9.85 8.68 -14.04
N GLY A 133 -10.57 7.79 -13.38
CA GLY A 133 -11.61 8.13 -12.40
C GLY A 133 -11.11 8.31 -10.98
N SER A 134 -9.84 7.98 -10.73
CA SER A 134 -9.27 7.93 -9.38
C SER A 134 -8.47 9.18 -9.03
N ARG A 135 -8.38 9.46 -7.72
CA ARG A 135 -7.57 10.53 -7.14
C ARG A 135 -6.97 10.09 -5.82
N TRP A 136 -5.82 10.64 -5.51
CA TRP A 136 -5.19 10.48 -4.21
C TRP A 136 -4.81 11.85 -3.63
N THR A 137 -5.22 12.10 -2.38
CA THR A 137 -4.81 13.25 -1.59
C THR A 137 -4.02 12.76 -0.38
N ALA A 138 -2.75 13.09 -0.32
CA ALA A 138 -1.91 12.79 0.83
C ALA A 138 -2.25 13.74 1.99
N ASN A 139 -2.58 13.17 3.15
CA ASN A 139 -2.80 13.90 4.40
C ASN A 139 -1.65 13.74 5.41
N GLY A 140 -0.57 13.11 4.99
CA GLY A 140 0.67 12.92 5.72
C GLY A 140 1.81 12.60 4.76
N ASP A 141 3.05 12.79 5.21
CA ASP A 141 4.24 12.53 4.39
C ASP A 141 4.20 11.13 3.80
N SER A 142 4.46 11.06 2.52
CA SER A 142 4.23 9.87 1.73
C SER A 142 5.41 9.54 0.83
N SER A 143 5.56 8.25 0.48
CA SER A 143 6.61 7.76 -0.39
C SER A 143 6.06 6.70 -1.35
N VAL A 144 6.14 6.98 -2.65
CA VAL A 144 5.56 6.14 -3.71
C VAL A 144 6.49 6.01 -4.90
N VAL A 145 6.22 5.01 -5.73
CA VAL A 145 6.73 4.91 -7.09
C VAL A 145 5.56 5.15 -8.04
N LEU A 146 5.66 6.14 -8.90
CA LEU A 146 4.61 6.45 -9.86
C LEU A 146 4.71 5.53 -11.06
N ASN A 147 3.69 4.74 -11.33
CA ASN A 147 3.65 3.86 -12.48
C ASN A 147 3.09 4.57 -13.71
N GLY A 148 3.96 4.87 -14.67
CA GLY A 148 3.59 5.35 -15.99
C GLY A 148 2.81 6.68 -15.97
N ASP A 149 1.56 6.61 -16.37
CA ASP A 149 0.74 7.77 -16.75
C ASP A 149 -0.03 8.40 -15.58
N VAL A 150 0.48 8.36 -14.35
CA VAL A 150 -0.18 9.06 -13.24
C VAL A 150 -0.13 10.57 -13.51
N SER A 151 -1.30 11.15 -13.77
CA SER A 151 -1.43 12.59 -14.01
C SER A 151 -1.29 13.36 -12.71
N LEU A 152 -0.54 14.48 -12.72
CA LEU A 152 -0.48 15.39 -11.59
C LEU A 152 -1.84 15.95 -11.16
N GLN A 153 -2.85 15.93 -12.05
CA GLN A 153 -4.21 16.35 -11.74
C GLN A 153 -4.96 15.33 -10.85
N GLN A 154 -4.44 14.12 -10.73
CA GLN A 154 -4.98 13.06 -9.89
C GLN A 154 -4.32 13.00 -8.51
N LEU A 155 -3.26 13.80 -8.30
CA LEU A 155 -2.49 13.86 -7.08
C LEU A 155 -2.72 15.17 -6.35
N ASP A 156 -2.91 15.10 -5.05
CA ASP A 156 -2.94 16.26 -4.17
C ASP A 156 -2.23 15.94 -2.84
N ALA A 157 -1.86 16.97 -2.10
CA ALA A 157 -1.33 16.84 -0.75
C ALA A 157 -1.72 18.08 0.06
N LEU A 158 -2.09 17.88 1.31
CA LEU A 158 -2.44 18.96 2.20
C LEU A 158 -1.24 19.86 2.47
N ASP A 159 -1.50 21.10 2.88
CA ASP A 159 -0.46 22.08 3.23
C ASP A 159 0.52 21.50 4.27
N GLY A 160 1.81 21.71 4.04
CA GLY A 160 2.89 21.16 4.87
C GLY A 160 3.21 19.67 4.63
N VAL A 161 2.44 18.95 3.83
CA VAL A 161 2.70 17.55 3.51
C VAL A 161 3.64 17.41 2.31
N THR A 162 4.61 16.49 2.41
CA THR A 162 5.53 16.16 1.32
C THR A 162 5.25 14.76 0.79
N VAL A 163 5.01 14.68 -0.51
CA VAL A 163 4.98 13.41 -1.25
C VAL A 163 6.31 13.24 -1.97
N THR A 164 7.05 12.22 -1.60
CA THR A 164 8.28 11.80 -2.26
C THR A 164 7.96 10.69 -3.26
N ALA A 165 8.32 10.89 -4.52
CA ALA A 165 7.99 9.93 -5.57
C ALA A 165 9.21 9.57 -6.42
N VAL A 166 9.33 8.30 -6.79
CA VAL A 166 10.21 7.88 -7.88
C VAL A 166 9.43 7.98 -9.20
N GLY A 167 10.02 8.62 -10.19
CA GLY A 167 9.42 8.85 -11.50
C GLY A 167 10.49 9.12 -12.56
N ALA A 168 10.08 9.51 -13.76
CA ALA A 168 10.98 9.64 -14.91
C ALA A 168 11.98 10.80 -14.80
N GLU A 169 11.65 11.87 -14.08
CA GLU A 169 12.42 13.13 -14.10
C GLU A 169 12.47 13.77 -12.70
N ASP A 170 13.58 14.46 -12.40
CA ASP A 170 13.67 15.32 -11.21
C ASP A 170 12.67 16.48 -11.32
N LYS A 171 11.76 16.59 -10.36
CA LYS A 171 10.73 17.60 -10.36
C LYS A 171 10.26 17.93 -8.95
N THR A 172 10.08 19.19 -8.65
CA THR A 172 9.39 19.65 -7.43
C THR A 172 8.20 20.51 -7.83
N VAL A 173 7.04 20.18 -7.32
CA VAL A 173 5.77 20.85 -7.67
C VAL A 173 4.98 21.11 -6.41
N THR A 174 4.42 22.32 -6.28
CA THR A 174 3.38 22.59 -5.29
C THR A 174 2.06 22.06 -5.82
N LEU A 175 1.40 21.22 -5.02
CA LEU A 175 0.11 20.63 -5.34
C LEU A 175 -1.05 21.57 -4.98
N PRO A 176 -2.26 21.33 -5.49
CA PRO A 176 -3.39 22.26 -5.36
C PRO A 176 -3.72 22.66 -3.93
N SER A 177 -3.64 21.74 -2.97
CA SER A 177 -3.93 22.00 -1.54
C SER A 177 -2.73 22.48 -0.72
N GLY A 178 -1.64 22.88 -1.38
CA GLY A 178 -0.46 23.51 -0.75
C GLY A 178 0.68 22.56 -0.39
N GLY A 179 0.48 21.28 -0.46
CA GLY A 179 1.55 20.29 -0.24
C GLY A 179 2.55 20.24 -1.38
N THR A 180 3.65 19.52 -1.17
CA THR A 180 4.76 19.44 -2.12
C THR A 180 4.94 18.04 -2.65
N LEU A 181 5.03 17.89 -3.97
CA LEU A 181 5.48 16.67 -4.63
C LEU A 181 6.94 16.83 -5.06
N VAL A 182 7.79 15.93 -4.58
CA VAL A 182 9.20 15.82 -4.99
C VAL A 182 9.36 14.51 -5.75
N VAL A 183 9.66 14.59 -7.04
CA VAL A 183 9.93 13.44 -7.90
C VAL A 183 11.41 13.38 -8.20
N TYR A 184 11.98 12.18 -8.18
CA TYR A 184 13.36 11.95 -8.63
C TYR A 184 13.43 10.65 -9.45
N PRO A 185 14.38 10.56 -10.38
CA PRO A 185 14.57 9.34 -11.16
C PRO A 185 15.07 8.18 -10.29
N PRO A 186 14.84 6.94 -10.71
CA PRO A 186 15.37 5.75 -10.03
C PRO A 186 16.89 5.86 -9.83
N ARG A 187 17.37 5.57 -8.63
CA ARG A 187 18.79 5.67 -8.27
C ARG A 187 19.37 4.37 -7.70
N GLY A 188 18.78 3.21 -8.05
CA GLY A 188 19.23 1.94 -7.50
C GLY A 188 19.01 1.86 -5.97
N SER A 189 17.87 2.35 -5.49
CA SER A 189 17.51 2.32 -4.08
C SER A 189 16.47 1.23 -3.80
N ALA A 190 16.23 0.92 -2.53
CA ALA A 190 15.16 0.01 -2.10
C ALA A 190 13.76 0.42 -2.59
N PHE A 191 13.63 1.66 -3.06
CA PHE A 191 12.44 2.21 -3.69
C PHE A 191 12.32 1.91 -5.18
N ASP A 192 13.37 1.43 -5.84
CA ASP A 192 13.33 1.18 -7.28
C ASP A 192 12.66 -0.18 -7.54
N PRO A 193 11.47 -0.23 -8.15
CA PRO A 193 10.81 -1.49 -8.46
C PRO A 193 11.47 -2.23 -9.64
N ALA A 194 12.51 -1.66 -10.26
CA ALA A 194 13.23 -2.24 -11.38
C ALA A 194 14.51 -3.01 -10.98
N GLU A 195 14.84 -3.03 -9.65
CA GLU A 195 15.94 -3.84 -9.12
C GLU A 195 15.49 -5.12 -8.42
#